data_a6808617affe46d4ff5c97e789e34b05
#
_entry.id   a6808617affe46d4ff5c97e789e34b05
#
_cell.length_a   1.000
_cell.length_b   1.000
_cell.length_c   1.000
_cell.angle_alpha   90.00
_cell.angle_beta   90.00
_cell.angle_gamma   90.00
#
_symmetry.space_group_name_H-M   'P 1'
#
loop_
_entity.id
_entity.type
_entity.pdbx_description
1 polymer ?
#
loop_
_entity_poly.entity_id
_entity_poly.type
_entity_poly.pdbx_seq_one_letter_code
_entity_poly.pdbx_strand_id
1 'polypeptide(L)'
;ELYPHDYNGPHFDWPAYRRVEETPEQIAHMRYQYAALLSMCDTYMGKVLDLMDELDLWKDTLLIVCTDHGFMLGEHEWWAKNTQPWYSELARTPLFIWDPRAQRQGVQVDSLAQMIDLPATLLDFFGIDRPADMQGVPLREAVATGAPARTAALFGVHGGHVNVTDGRYVYMRAPAQPDNTPLFEYTLMPARMRRL
;
A
#
# COMPACT_ATOMS: atom_id res chain seq x y z
N GLU A 1 -13.80 -22.84 -11.14
CA GLU A 1 -12.62 -22.24 -10.49
C GLU A 1 -12.02 -21.16 -11.40
N LEU A 2 -11.75 -19.97 -10.84
CA LEU A 2 -11.14 -18.86 -11.61
C LEU A 2 -9.66 -19.09 -11.88
N TYR A 3 -9.00 -19.86 -11.02
CA TYR A 3 -7.57 -20.14 -11.06
C TYR A 3 -7.33 -21.65 -10.98
N PRO A 4 -7.61 -22.40 -12.05
CA PRO A 4 -7.40 -23.84 -12.07
C PRO A 4 -5.90 -24.15 -12.03
N HIS A 5 -5.51 -25.04 -11.13
CA HIS A 5 -4.20 -25.64 -11.14
C HIS A 5 -4.23 -27.01 -10.46
N ASP A 6 -3.34 -27.88 -10.82
CA ASP A 6 -3.30 -29.28 -10.43
C ASP A 6 -2.19 -29.59 -9.42
N TYR A 7 -1.84 -28.62 -8.60
CA TYR A 7 -0.83 -28.78 -7.56
C TYR A 7 -1.19 -29.89 -6.58
N ASN A 8 -0.35 -30.92 -6.48
CA ASN A 8 -0.48 -32.08 -5.60
C ASN A 8 0.67 -32.20 -4.59
N GLY A 9 1.48 -31.15 -4.48
CA GLY A 9 2.60 -31.09 -3.56
C GLY A 9 2.19 -30.87 -2.08
N PRO A 10 3.16 -30.69 -1.19
CA PRO A 10 2.90 -30.33 0.19
C PRO A 10 2.09 -29.05 0.32
N HIS A 11 1.33 -28.93 1.39
CA HIS A 11 0.63 -27.69 1.71
C HIS A 11 1.61 -26.52 1.81
N PHE A 12 1.40 -25.50 1.01
CA PHE A 12 2.27 -24.33 0.90
C PHE A 12 1.45 -23.09 0.54
N ASP A 13 0.98 -22.38 1.56
CA ASP A 13 0.12 -21.21 1.42
C ASP A 13 0.65 -19.97 2.15
N TRP A 14 1.75 -20.11 2.90
CA TRP A 14 2.38 -19.00 3.62
C TRP A 14 3.90 -19.03 3.48
N PRO A 15 4.51 -18.16 2.68
CA PRO A 15 5.96 -18.13 2.48
C PRO A 15 6.68 -17.57 3.71
N ALA A 16 7.87 -18.03 3.97
CA ALA A 16 8.78 -17.37 4.89
C ALA A 16 9.23 -16.00 4.34
N TYR A 17 9.58 -15.05 5.20
CA TYR A 17 10.11 -13.74 4.81
C TYR A 17 11.60 -13.86 4.47
N ARG A 18 11.91 -14.44 3.33
CA ARG A 18 13.26 -14.80 2.90
C ARG A 18 13.41 -14.88 1.39
N ARG A 19 14.60 -15.27 0.93
CA ARG A 19 14.84 -15.66 -0.46
C ARG A 19 14.00 -16.87 -0.84
N VAL A 20 13.65 -16.93 -2.11
CA VAL A 20 12.95 -18.06 -2.69
C VAL A 20 13.85 -19.29 -2.68
N GLU A 21 13.36 -20.38 -2.10
CA GLU A 21 14.00 -21.72 -2.11
C GLU A 21 13.05 -22.76 -2.71
N GLU A 22 11.84 -22.34 -3.05
CA GLU A 22 10.75 -23.15 -3.55
C GLU A 22 10.92 -23.47 -5.04
N THR A 23 10.32 -24.57 -5.44
CA THR A 23 10.27 -24.97 -6.87
C THR A 23 9.36 -24.03 -7.66
N PRO A 24 9.54 -23.95 -9.00
CA PRO A 24 8.64 -23.17 -9.86
C PRO A 24 7.15 -23.53 -9.68
N GLU A 25 6.84 -24.79 -9.40
CA GLU A 25 5.49 -25.26 -9.16
C GLU A 25 4.92 -24.71 -7.85
N GLN A 26 5.72 -24.73 -6.78
CA GLN A 26 5.33 -24.13 -5.50
C GLN A 26 5.15 -22.61 -5.59
N ILE A 27 6.01 -21.94 -6.35
CA ILE A 27 5.86 -20.50 -6.62
C ILE A 27 4.54 -20.23 -7.35
N ALA A 28 4.23 -21.01 -8.39
CA ALA A 28 2.97 -20.88 -9.11
C ALA A 28 1.76 -21.13 -8.19
N HIS A 29 1.83 -22.15 -7.33
CA HIS A 29 0.79 -22.43 -6.34
C HIS A 29 0.55 -21.25 -5.42
N MET A 30 1.60 -20.64 -4.86
CA MET A 30 1.46 -19.47 -3.99
C MET A 30 0.82 -18.27 -4.72
N ARG A 31 1.19 -18.06 -5.98
CA ARG A 31 0.60 -16.99 -6.80
C ARG A 31 -0.90 -17.23 -7.03
N TYR A 32 -1.33 -18.46 -7.26
CA TYR A 32 -2.76 -18.79 -7.37
C TYR A 32 -3.50 -18.58 -6.04
N GLN A 33 -2.89 -18.94 -4.92
CA GLN A 33 -3.48 -18.67 -3.60
C GLN A 33 -3.67 -17.16 -3.36
N TYR A 34 -2.66 -16.37 -3.68
CA TYR A 34 -2.76 -14.91 -3.58
C TYR A 34 -3.86 -14.35 -4.51
N ALA A 35 -3.92 -14.81 -5.75
CA ALA A 35 -4.95 -14.40 -6.70
C ALA A 35 -6.35 -14.79 -6.24
N ALA A 36 -6.52 -15.96 -5.63
CA ALA A 36 -7.81 -16.40 -5.06
C ALA A 36 -8.25 -15.49 -3.90
N LEU A 37 -7.32 -15.11 -3.01
CA LEU A 37 -7.60 -14.14 -1.94
C LEU A 37 -7.98 -12.77 -2.50
N LEU A 38 -7.29 -12.31 -3.55
CA LEU A 38 -7.62 -11.06 -4.22
C LEU A 38 -9.03 -11.09 -4.83
N SER A 39 -9.42 -12.20 -5.46
CA SER A 39 -10.78 -12.38 -5.99
C SER A 39 -11.84 -12.38 -4.90
N MET A 40 -11.53 -12.93 -3.72
CA MET A 40 -12.40 -12.83 -2.56
C MET A 40 -12.55 -11.37 -2.10
N CYS A 41 -11.45 -10.61 -2.00
CA CYS A 41 -11.47 -9.20 -1.65
C CYS A 41 -12.29 -8.39 -2.66
N ASP A 42 -12.12 -8.64 -3.95
CA ASP A 42 -12.88 -8.00 -5.03
C ASP A 42 -14.40 -8.24 -4.89
N THR A 43 -14.79 -9.48 -4.58
CA THR A 43 -16.20 -9.84 -4.33
C THR A 43 -16.79 -9.05 -3.14
N TYR A 44 -16.04 -8.88 -2.06
CA TYR A 44 -16.50 -8.10 -0.91
C TYR A 44 -16.46 -6.60 -1.17
N MET A 45 -15.50 -6.12 -1.93
CA MET A 45 -15.48 -4.73 -2.37
C MET A 45 -16.70 -4.40 -3.24
N GLY A 46 -17.10 -5.31 -4.14
CA GLY A 46 -18.34 -5.18 -4.92
C GLY A 46 -19.55 -4.93 -4.03
N LYS A 47 -19.71 -5.68 -2.93
CA LYS A 47 -20.81 -5.46 -1.98
C LYS A 47 -20.78 -4.08 -1.29
N VAL A 48 -19.59 -3.53 -1.06
CA VAL A 48 -19.43 -2.17 -0.53
C VAL A 48 -19.90 -1.14 -1.56
N LEU A 49 -19.53 -1.33 -2.83
CA LEU A 49 -19.93 -0.43 -3.92
C LEU A 49 -21.45 -0.51 -4.16
N ASP A 50 -22.04 -1.71 -4.14
CA ASP A 50 -23.49 -1.91 -4.25
C ASP A 50 -24.23 -1.16 -3.12
N LEU A 51 -23.71 -1.20 -1.89
CA LEU A 51 -24.28 -0.47 -0.76
C LEU A 51 -24.15 1.05 -0.93
N MET A 52 -23.05 1.53 -1.50
CA MET A 52 -22.87 2.95 -1.81
C MET A 52 -23.89 3.42 -2.84
N ASP A 53 -24.21 2.60 -3.85
CA ASP A 53 -25.25 2.87 -4.82
C ASP A 53 -26.64 2.86 -4.18
N GLU A 54 -26.95 1.83 -3.39
CA GLU A 54 -28.26 1.64 -2.74
C GLU A 54 -28.61 2.79 -1.78
N LEU A 55 -27.60 3.28 -1.05
CA LEU A 55 -27.77 4.34 -0.03
C LEU A 55 -27.45 5.74 -0.57
N ASP A 56 -27.17 5.89 -1.87
CA ASP A 56 -26.82 7.17 -2.51
C ASP A 56 -25.65 7.91 -1.81
N LEU A 57 -24.60 7.14 -1.41
CA LEU A 57 -23.48 7.67 -0.63
C LEU A 57 -22.43 8.43 -1.49
N TRP A 58 -22.45 8.27 -2.78
CA TRP A 58 -21.49 8.92 -3.68
C TRP A 58 -21.50 10.45 -3.62
N LYS A 59 -22.59 11.04 -3.17
CA LYS A 59 -22.79 12.50 -3.11
C LYS A 59 -22.01 13.19 -1.99
N ASP A 60 -21.74 12.48 -0.88
CA ASP A 60 -21.18 13.07 0.33
C ASP A 60 -20.15 12.19 1.06
N THR A 61 -19.81 11.04 0.49
CA THR A 61 -18.87 10.10 1.08
C THR A 61 -17.56 10.06 0.28
N LEU A 62 -16.44 10.27 0.95
CA LEU A 62 -15.10 10.03 0.42
C LEU A 62 -14.80 8.53 0.50
N LEU A 63 -14.53 7.88 -0.63
CA LEU A 63 -14.07 6.50 -0.66
C LEU A 63 -12.59 6.45 -1.03
N ILE A 64 -11.79 5.80 -0.19
CA ILE A 64 -10.38 5.53 -0.44
C ILE A 64 -10.15 4.02 -0.37
N VAL A 65 -9.66 3.44 -1.46
CA VAL A 65 -9.26 2.03 -1.51
C VAL A 65 -7.76 1.98 -1.72
N CYS A 66 -7.05 1.40 -0.76
CA CYS A 66 -5.60 1.32 -0.77
C CYS A 66 -5.10 0.09 0.00
N THR A 67 -3.79 -0.12 -0.01
CA THR A 67 -3.09 -1.04 0.88
C THR A 67 -1.86 -0.34 1.47
N ASP A 68 -1.37 -0.80 2.61
CA ASP A 68 -0.23 -0.24 3.33
C ASP A 68 1.12 -0.50 2.62
N HIS A 69 1.28 -1.67 2.01
CA HIS A 69 2.46 -2.09 1.25
C HIS A 69 2.07 -3.20 0.27
N GLY A 70 2.96 -3.47 -0.68
CA GLY A 70 2.87 -4.62 -1.56
C GLY A 70 3.41 -5.91 -0.93
N PHE A 71 3.54 -6.94 -1.75
CA PHE A 71 3.97 -8.26 -1.34
C PHE A 71 4.72 -8.97 -2.48
N MET A 72 5.91 -9.51 -2.18
CA MET A 72 6.70 -10.24 -3.16
C MET A 72 6.17 -11.67 -3.32
N LEU A 73 5.94 -12.07 -4.54
CA LEU A 73 5.46 -13.41 -4.92
C LEU A 73 6.49 -14.19 -5.73
N GLY A 74 7.75 -14.07 -5.33
CA GLY A 74 8.89 -14.69 -6.01
C GLY A 74 9.63 -13.78 -6.97
N GLU A 75 9.19 -12.52 -7.15
CA GLU A 75 9.93 -11.52 -7.93
C GLU A 75 11.28 -11.25 -7.24
N HIS A 76 12.32 -10.99 -8.04
CA HIS A 76 13.68 -10.76 -7.58
C HIS A 76 14.21 -11.84 -6.62
N GLU A 77 13.65 -13.06 -6.69
CA GLU A 77 13.97 -14.20 -5.80
C GLU A 77 13.64 -13.92 -4.31
N TRP A 78 12.58 -13.16 -4.04
CA TRP A 78 12.12 -12.86 -2.68
C TRP A 78 10.65 -13.19 -2.45
N TRP A 79 10.37 -13.57 -1.19
CA TRP A 79 9.01 -13.70 -0.67
C TRP A 79 8.66 -12.56 0.29
N ALA A 80 7.36 -12.27 0.35
CA ALA A 80 6.76 -11.43 1.38
C ALA A 80 7.28 -9.99 1.40
N LYS A 81 7.68 -9.49 2.57
CA LYS A 81 8.02 -8.09 2.84
C LYS A 81 9.07 -7.98 3.95
N ASN A 82 9.62 -6.77 4.18
CA ASN A 82 10.46 -6.34 5.31
C ASN A 82 11.95 -6.74 5.23
N THR A 83 12.32 -7.81 4.55
CA THR A 83 13.69 -8.33 4.58
C THR A 83 14.51 -7.99 3.34
N GLN A 84 13.87 -7.67 2.24
CA GLN A 84 14.46 -7.36 0.94
C GLN A 84 14.56 -5.85 0.70
N PRO A 85 15.32 -5.41 -0.33
CA PRO A 85 15.23 -4.05 -0.83
C PRO A 85 13.79 -3.67 -1.22
N TRP A 86 13.46 -2.40 -1.13
CA TRP A 86 12.12 -1.91 -1.44
C TRP A 86 11.93 -1.77 -2.95
N TYR A 87 11.60 -2.88 -3.60
CA TYR A 87 11.24 -2.92 -5.00
C TYR A 87 9.87 -2.29 -5.27
N SER A 88 9.58 -2.03 -6.54
CA SER A 88 8.29 -1.44 -6.95
C SER A 88 7.09 -2.27 -6.51
N GLU A 89 7.22 -3.59 -6.46
CA GLU A 89 6.19 -4.51 -6.00
C GLU A 89 5.79 -4.29 -4.54
N LEU A 90 6.66 -3.70 -3.74
CA LEU A 90 6.38 -3.34 -2.34
C LEU A 90 5.93 -1.90 -2.16
N ALA A 91 6.55 -0.97 -2.91
CA ALA A 91 6.39 0.46 -2.68
C ALA A 91 5.28 1.09 -3.52
N ARG A 92 4.99 0.50 -4.69
CA ARG A 92 4.03 1.04 -5.65
C ARG A 92 2.65 0.40 -5.46
N THR A 93 1.99 0.81 -4.39
CA THR A 93 0.70 0.25 -3.97
C THR A 93 -0.47 0.89 -4.73
N PRO A 94 -1.57 0.15 -4.94
CA PRO A 94 -2.78 0.72 -5.51
C PRO A 94 -3.38 1.78 -4.58
N LEU A 95 -3.88 2.86 -5.20
CA LEU A 95 -4.61 3.92 -4.53
C LEU A 95 -5.74 4.40 -5.44
N PHE A 96 -6.97 4.18 -5.00
CA PHE A 96 -8.17 4.67 -5.68
C PHE A 96 -8.88 5.64 -4.75
N ILE A 97 -9.26 6.81 -5.27
CA ILE A 97 -9.94 7.84 -4.50
C ILE A 97 -11.18 8.32 -5.27
N TRP A 98 -12.33 8.23 -4.62
CA TRP A 98 -13.52 8.98 -4.99
C TRP A 98 -13.70 10.12 -3.99
N ASP A 99 -13.63 11.35 -4.47
CA ASP A 99 -13.94 12.55 -3.70
C ASP A 99 -15.15 13.25 -4.34
N PRO A 100 -16.32 13.29 -3.67
CA PRO A 100 -17.53 13.88 -4.22
C PRO A 100 -17.36 15.37 -4.56
N ARG A 101 -16.43 16.06 -3.94
CA ARG A 101 -16.12 17.46 -4.18
C ARG A 101 -15.38 17.68 -5.51
N ALA A 102 -14.62 16.66 -5.97
CA ALA A 102 -13.84 16.72 -7.20
C ALA A 102 -14.68 16.42 -8.46
N GLN A 103 -15.77 15.66 -8.33
CA GLN A 103 -16.67 15.24 -9.41
C GLN A 103 -15.94 14.65 -10.64
N ARG A 104 -14.85 13.93 -10.39
CA ARG A 104 -14.00 13.36 -11.41
C ARG A 104 -13.91 11.85 -11.22
N GLN A 105 -14.14 11.09 -12.30
CA GLN A 105 -14.20 9.63 -12.26
C GLN A 105 -13.53 9.02 -13.50
N GLY A 106 -13.09 7.75 -13.36
CA GLY A 106 -12.55 6.97 -14.47
C GLY A 106 -11.23 7.51 -15.02
N VAL A 107 -10.46 8.28 -14.23
CA VAL A 107 -9.18 8.86 -14.65
C VAL A 107 -8.02 8.29 -13.88
N GLN A 108 -6.91 8.09 -14.56
CA GLN A 108 -5.62 7.82 -13.96
C GLN A 108 -4.88 9.12 -13.71
N VAL A 109 -4.27 9.26 -12.53
CA VAL A 109 -3.52 10.45 -12.13
C VAL A 109 -2.07 10.06 -11.91
N ASP A 110 -1.16 10.64 -12.70
CA ASP A 110 0.28 10.40 -12.61
C ASP A 110 0.93 11.36 -11.58
N SER A 111 0.40 11.36 -10.37
CA SER A 111 0.94 12.13 -9.25
C SER A 111 1.54 11.19 -8.22
N LEU A 112 2.73 11.52 -7.71
CA LEU A 112 3.27 10.83 -6.56
C LEU A 112 2.40 11.10 -5.33
N ALA A 113 2.06 10.03 -4.61
CA ALA A 113 1.36 10.06 -3.34
C ALA A 113 2.10 9.18 -2.32
N GLN A 114 1.92 9.48 -1.04
CA GLN A 114 2.47 8.69 0.06
C GLN A 114 1.37 8.39 1.08
N MET A 115 1.52 7.33 1.86
CA MET A 115 0.54 6.96 2.88
C MET A 115 0.31 8.09 3.91
N ILE A 116 1.31 8.94 4.16
CA ILE A 116 1.18 10.12 5.03
C ILE A 116 0.22 11.18 4.47
N ASP A 117 -0.11 11.12 3.18
CA ASP A 117 -1.04 12.05 2.54
C ASP A 117 -2.51 11.71 2.84
N LEU A 118 -2.80 10.45 3.21
CA LEU A 118 -4.16 10.01 3.50
C LEU A 118 -4.74 10.70 4.75
N PRO A 119 -4.05 10.75 5.91
CA PRO A 119 -4.54 11.53 7.05
C PRO A 119 -4.76 13.01 6.71
N ALA A 120 -3.85 13.63 5.95
CA ALA A 120 -4.00 15.02 5.51
C ALA A 120 -5.23 15.20 4.60
N THR A 121 -5.49 14.22 3.72
CA THR A 121 -6.67 14.22 2.84
C THR A 121 -7.96 14.08 3.64
N LEU A 122 -7.97 13.23 4.67
CA LEU A 122 -9.14 13.08 5.55
C LEU A 122 -9.43 14.37 6.33
N LEU A 123 -8.41 15.01 6.90
CA LEU A 123 -8.60 16.28 7.59
C LEU A 123 -9.14 17.35 6.65
N ASP A 124 -8.61 17.46 5.43
CA ASP A 124 -9.12 18.38 4.39
C ASP A 124 -10.58 18.05 4.03
N PHE A 125 -10.93 16.78 3.95
CA PHE A 125 -12.29 16.36 3.64
C PHE A 125 -13.30 16.84 4.70
N PHE A 126 -12.93 16.74 5.97
CA PHE A 126 -13.77 17.17 7.09
C PHE A 126 -13.62 18.65 7.45
N GLY A 127 -12.84 19.43 6.71
CA GLY A 127 -12.62 20.85 6.98
C GLY A 127 -11.87 21.12 8.28
N ILE A 128 -11.01 20.18 8.69
CA ILE A 128 -10.19 20.29 9.90
C ILE A 128 -8.80 20.78 9.52
N ASP A 129 -8.31 21.78 10.22
CA ASP A 129 -6.97 22.31 10.01
C ASP A 129 -5.91 21.25 10.30
N ARG A 130 -4.95 21.14 9.38
CA ARG A 130 -3.83 20.21 9.52
C ARG A 130 -2.84 20.71 10.58
N PRO A 131 -2.41 19.85 11.53
CA PRO A 131 -1.35 20.19 12.47
C PRO A 131 -0.07 20.62 11.77
N ALA A 132 0.67 21.56 12.34
CA ALA A 132 1.87 22.15 11.73
C ALA A 132 3.01 21.13 11.51
N ASP A 133 3.07 20.07 12.29
CA ASP A 133 4.05 18.98 12.23
C ASP A 133 3.66 17.86 11.25
N MET A 134 2.45 17.89 10.70
CA MET A 134 2.01 16.90 9.70
C MET A 134 2.64 17.18 8.33
N GLN A 135 3.45 16.26 7.83
CA GLN A 135 4.19 16.38 6.57
C GLN A 135 3.40 15.92 5.34
N GLY A 136 2.29 15.20 5.53
CA GLY A 136 1.40 14.78 4.45
C GLY A 136 0.72 15.98 3.79
N VAL A 137 0.36 15.85 2.52
CA VAL A 137 -0.38 16.87 1.75
C VAL A 137 -1.73 16.32 1.31
N PRO A 138 -2.82 17.13 1.36
CA PRO A 138 -4.11 16.68 0.86
C PRO A 138 -4.06 16.34 -0.64
N LEU A 139 -4.67 15.23 -1.03
CA LEU A 139 -4.68 14.76 -2.41
C LEU A 139 -5.85 15.34 -3.23
N ARG A 140 -6.71 16.17 -2.63
CA ARG A 140 -7.89 16.76 -3.29
C ARG A 140 -7.56 17.42 -4.64
N GLU A 141 -6.53 18.25 -4.69
CA GLU A 141 -6.15 18.97 -5.92
C GLU A 141 -5.64 17.98 -6.99
N ALA A 142 -4.84 16.99 -6.60
CA ALA A 142 -4.39 15.95 -7.52
C ALA A 142 -5.57 15.14 -8.07
N VAL A 143 -6.56 14.80 -7.24
CA VAL A 143 -7.78 14.10 -7.67
C VAL A 143 -8.60 14.97 -8.62
N ALA A 144 -8.80 16.25 -8.29
CA ALA A 144 -9.68 17.14 -9.06
C ALA A 144 -9.07 17.54 -10.41
N THR A 145 -7.78 17.83 -10.48
CA THR A 145 -7.14 18.45 -11.65
C THR A 145 -6.08 17.59 -12.33
N GLY A 146 -5.53 16.60 -11.60
CA GLY A 146 -4.34 15.85 -12.00
C GLY A 146 -3.03 16.57 -11.69
N ALA A 147 -3.07 17.72 -11.00
CA ALA A 147 -1.86 18.44 -10.60
C ALA A 147 -1.00 17.58 -9.66
N PRO A 148 0.33 17.61 -9.80
CA PRO A 148 1.21 16.81 -8.93
C PRO A 148 1.11 17.27 -7.48
N ALA A 149 0.79 16.34 -6.57
CA ALA A 149 0.78 16.61 -5.12
C ALA A 149 2.21 16.83 -4.58
N ARG A 150 3.20 16.18 -5.20
CA ARG A 150 4.61 16.27 -4.82
C ARG A 150 5.53 15.94 -5.99
N THR A 151 6.76 16.43 -5.93
CA THR A 151 7.80 16.16 -6.95
C THR A 151 8.68 14.96 -6.62
N ALA A 152 8.66 14.50 -5.37
CA ALA A 152 9.39 13.33 -4.91
C ALA A 152 8.63 12.66 -3.77
N ALA A 153 8.78 11.34 -3.65
CA ALA A 153 8.22 10.52 -2.58
C ALA A 153 9.30 9.71 -1.88
N LEU A 154 9.15 9.59 -0.55
CA LEU A 154 10.01 8.76 0.29
C LEU A 154 9.28 7.46 0.63
N PHE A 155 10.03 6.36 0.70
CA PHE A 155 9.53 5.06 1.11
C PHE A 155 10.64 4.21 1.73
N GLY A 156 10.26 3.21 2.50
CA GLY A 156 11.19 2.35 3.20
C GLY A 156 10.58 1.74 4.44
N VAL A 157 11.43 1.18 5.30
CA VAL A 157 11.06 0.61 6.60
C VAL A 157 11.87 1.27 7.70
N HIS A 158 11.24 1.51 8.85
CA HIS A 158 11.94 2.07 10.00
C HIS A 158 13.16 1.24 10.39
N GLY A 159 14.29 1.89 10.58
CA GLY A 159 15.57 1.23 10.85
C GLY A 159 16.29 0.64 9.64
N GLY A 160 15.70 0.67 8.46
CA GLY A 160 16.28 0.16 7.22
C GLY A 160 16.73 1.26 6.25
N HIS A 161 16.73 0.91 4.96
CA HIS A 161 17.05 1.84 3.89
C HIS A 161 15.98 2.93 3.76
N VAL A 162 16.41 4.14 3.44
CA VAL A 162 15.54 5.24 3.03
C VAL A 162 15.65 5.41 1.52
N ASN A 163 14.53 5.37 0.84
CA ASN A 163 14.46 5.47 -0.60
C ASN A 163 13.72 6.72 -1.01
N VAL A 164 14.09 7.29 -2.14
CA VAL A 164 13.40 8.43 -2.76
C VAL A 164 13.16 8.14 -4.22
N THR A 165 11.99 8.55 -4.72
CA THR A 165 11.67 8.51 -6.15
C THR A 165 11.10 9.85 -6.61
N ASP A 166 11.39 10.19 -7.86
CA ASP A 166 10.73 11.27 -8.62
C ASP A 166 9.64 10.72 -9.56
N GLY A 167 9.30 9.42 -9.43
CA GLY A 167 8.36 8.71 -10.30
C GLY A 167 9.06 8.03 -11.49
N ARG A 168 10.29 8.41 -11.85
CA ARG A 168 11.08 7.82 -12.93
C ARG A 168 12.28 7.04 -12.43
N TYR A 169 12.96 7.58 -11.44
CA TYR A 169 14.16 6.99 -10.84
C TYR A 169 13.92 6.71 -9.37
N VAL A 170 14.64 5.72 -8.85
CA VAL A 170 14.69 5.40 -7.42
C VAL A 170 16.12 5.48 -6.96
N TYR A 171 16.37 6.23 -5.89
CA TYR A 171 17.63 6.22 -5.17
C TYR A 171 17.43 5.56 -3.81
N MET A 172 18.21 4.52 -3.52
CA MET A 172 18.19 3.78 -2.27
C MET A 172 19.40 4.15 -1.44
N ARG A 173 19.18 4.63 -0.22
CA ARG A 173 20.24 5.01 0.71
C ARG A 173 20.27 4.05 1.89
N ALA A 174 21.39 3.35 2.06
CA ALA A 174 21.63 2.53 3.23
C ALA A 174 21.84 3.40 4.50
N PRO A 175 21.59 2.86 5.70
CA PRO A 175 22.00 3.48 6.95
C PRO A 175 23.49 3.83 6.97
N ALA A 176 23.85 4.90 7.68
CA ALA A 176 25.23 5.33 7.80
C ALA A 176 26.09 4.36 8.62
N GLN A 177 25.46 3.66 9.57
CA GLN A 177 26.08 2.64 10.42
C GLN A 177 25.26 1.35 10.31
N PRO A 178 25.89 0.16 10.41
CA PRO A 178 25.17 -1.12 10.30
C PRO A 178 24.05 -1.31 11.34
N ASP A 179 24.24 -0.80 12.54
CA ASP A 179 23.25 -0.86 13.63
C ASP A 179 22.19 0.24 13.54
N ASN A 180 22.41 1.25 12.69
CA ASN A 180 21.52 2.38 12.46
C ASN A 180 20.96 3.02 13.74
N THR A 181 21.80 3.14 14.77
CA THR A 181 21.42 3.70 16.08
C THR A 181 21.80 5.19 16.22
N PRO A 182 21.08 5.93 17.08
CA PRO A 182 19.88 5.54 17.85
C PRO A 182 18.61 5.52 16.97
N LEU A 183 17.74 4.53 17.22
CA LEU A 183 16.39 4.47 16.64
C LEU A 183 15.37 4.78 17.73
N PHE A 184 14.43 5.69 17.43
CA PHE A 184 13.37 6.07 18.35
C PHE A 184 12.01 5.80 17.72
N GLU A 185 11.14 5.13 18.48
CA GLU A 185 9.72 4.99 18.15
C GLU A 185 8.89 5.61 19.26
N TYR A 186 7.94 6.45 18.88
CA TYR A 186 7.01 7.09 19.82
C TYR A 186 5.60 6.60 19.50
N THR A 187 4.92 6.05 20.51
CA THR A 187 3.57 5.53 20.34
C THR A 187 2.72 5.75 21.58
N LEU A 188 1.43 5.98 21.37
CA LEU A 188 0.43 5.94 22.43
C LEU A 188 -0.10 4.51 22.67
N MET A 189 0.36 3.54 21.89
CA MET A 189 -0.03 2.14 22.03
C MET A 189 0.45 1.59 23.38
N PRO A 190 -0.42 0.96 24.19
CA PRO A 190 -0.02 0.37 25.46
C PRO A 190 1.06 -0.71 25.25
N ALA A 191 2.23 -0.53 25.87
CA ALA A 191 3.38 -1.43 25.71
C ALA A 191 3.13 -2.88 26.20
N ARG A 192 2.01 -3.12 26.90
CA ARG A 192 1.65 -4.43 27.47
C ARG A 192 0.67 -5.26 26.63
N MET A 193 0.20 -4.76 25.49
CA MET A 193 -0.75 -5.51 24.63
C MET A 193 -0.18 -6.80 24.02
N ARG A 194 1.12 -7.00 24.03
CA ARG A 194 1.77 -8.25 23.55
C ARG A 194 1.85 -9.37 24.59
N ARG A 195 1.24 -9.22 25.75
CA ARG A 195 1.24 -10.22 26.84
C ARG A 195 -0.15 -10.75 27.19
N LEU A 196 -1.06 -10.69 26.23
CA LEU A 196 -2.36 -11.39 26.33
C LEU A 196 -2.21 -12.77 25.75
#